data_d06c4fa4ba4bd9931fb8b92c38f5f0ad
#
_entry.id   d06c4fa4ba4bd9931fb8b92c38f5f0ad
#
_cell.length_a   1.000
_cell.length_b   1.000
_cell.length_c   1.000
_cell.angle_alpha   90.00
_cell.angle_beta   90.00
_cell.angle_gamma   90.00
#
_symmetry.space_group_name_H-M   'P 1'
#
loop_
_entity.id
_entity.type
_entity.pdbx_description
1 polymer ?
#
loop_
_entity_poly.entity_id
_entity_poly.type
_entity_poly.pdbx_seq_one_letter_code
_entity_poly.pdbx_strand_id
1 'polypeptide(L)'
;MMTSVGITSHDPKTVPYRVWRGLLSNPDPSRTVRSRLRRSLGALSLVALLLAFGGAYARAVLTVIGLPVTDPATRAVIEEYTLARQLKSVRFVGTLRITDWLMDRPILAAALARHLHPPLERYYVTEAEGGQYVVDDMGSLRGSVRLVTRAPERRIYLVEGIFHSLANILKLSGSMVFTLQYRERWQEGESYVEVDPQVYLRIDSAVAHGVLKVLAPLLHGTIDRRVASLTAATQAVSERLTRDPQGLYREMQTWPDLRPGDLDAYRLAFRIPEETR
;
A
#
# COMPACT_ATOMS: atom_id res chain seq x y z
N MET A 1 -5.15 -25.32 54.24
CA MET A 1 -4.54 -26.49 53.58
C MET A 1 -3.85 -26.01 52.34
N MET A 2 -2.54 -25.86 52.44
CA MET A 2 -1.64 -25.43 51.35
C MET A 2 -1.13 -26.67 50.61
N THR A 3 -1.22 -26.69 49.29
CA THR A 3 -0.54 -27.70 48.47
C THR A 3 0.35 -26.95 47.46
N SER A 4 1.65 -27.05 47.72
CA SER A 4 2.77 -26.64 46.92
C SER A 4 2.94 -27.58 45.71
N VAL A 5 3.08 -27.04 44.48
CA VAL A 5 3.50 -27.83 43.32
C VAL A 5 4.86 -27.32 42.86
N GLY A 6 5.81 -28.26 42.87
CA GLY A 6 7.21 -28.03 42.59
C GLY A 6 7.52 -27.72 41.10
N ILE A 7 8.49 -26.84 40.91
CA ILE A 7 9.09 -26.48 39.64
C ILE A 7 10.28 -27.41 39.40
N THR A 8 10.21 -28.26 38.37
CA THR A 8 11.36 -29.04 37.88
C THR A 8 12.13 -28.24 36.83
N SER A 9 13.39 -27.95 37.17
CA SER A 9 14.45 -27.41 36.34
C SER A 9 14.84 -28.42 35.24
N HIS A 10 14.79 -28.02 33.97
CA HIS A 10 15.38 -28.75 32.86
C HIS A 10 16.64 -28.01 32.34
N ASP A 11 17.77 -28.70 32.46
CA ASP A 11 19.13 -28.35 32.08
C ASP A 11 19.31 -28.50 30.53
N PRO A 12 19.84 -27.52 29.80
CA PRO A 12 20.08 -27.65 28.38
C PRO A 12 21.45 -28.28 28.12
N LYS A 13 21.44 -29.45 27.50
CA LYS A 13 22.60 -30.20 27.07
C LYS A 13 23.34 -29.51 25.94
N THR A 14 24.61 -29.31 26.16
CA THR A 14 25.70 -28.91 25.25
C THR A 14 25.79 -29.77 24.00
N VAL A 15 25.85 -29.14 22.82
CA VAL A 15 26.15 -29.75 21.51
C VAL A 15 27.61 -29.45 21.16
N PRO A 16 28.45 -30.46 20.80
CA PRO A 16 29.86 -30.25 20.54
C PRO A 16 30.13 -29.74 19.11
N TYR A 17 31.00 -28.72 19.06
CA TYR A 17 31.63 -28.21 17.84
C TYR A 17 32.51 -29.27 17.18
N ARG A 18 32.20 -29.63 15.92
CA ARG A 18 33.12 -30.43 15.06
C ARG A 18 33.96 -29.48 14.22
N VAL A 19 35.23 -29.49 14.51
CA VAL A 19 36.32 -28.85 13.76
C VAL A 19 36.53 -29.60 12.44
N TRP A 20 36.41 -28.91 11.31
CA TRP A 20 36.91 -29.40 10.03
C TRP A 20 38.28 -28.77 9.72
N ARG A 21 39.36 -29.56 9.94
CA ARG A 21 40.66 -29.33 9.35
C ARG A 21 40.77 -30.31 8.18
N GLY A 22 41.17 -29.80 7.04
CA GLY A 22 41.58 -30.69 5.96
C GLY A 22 41.72 -30.01 4.61
N LEU A 23 42.98 -29.91 4.23
CA LEU A 23 43.55 -30.02 2.90
C LEU A 23 43.76 -28.69 2.12
N LEU A 24 44.91 -28.10 2.45
CA LEU A 24 45.70 -27.31 1.51
C LEU A 24 46.48 -28.27 0.61
N SER A 25 46.13 -28.43 -0.64
CA SER A 25 46.99 -29.00 -1.67
C SER A 25 47.51 -27.86 -2.55
N ASN A 26 48.80 -27.71 -2.56
CA ASN A 26 49.61 -26.75 -3.29
C ASN A 26 49.67 -27.14 -4.79
N PRO A 27 49.28 -26.30 -5.76
CA PRO A 27 49.48 -26.62 -7.18
C PRO A 27 50.84 -26.09 -7.67
N ASP A 28 51.58 -26.97 -8.32
CA ASP A 28 52.85 -26.85 -9.02
C ASP A 28 52.84 -25.71 -10.10
N PRO A 29 53.80 -24.76 -10.10
CA PRO A 29 53.77 -23.59 -10.99
C PRO A 29 54.41 -23.76 -12.35
N SER A 30 54.68 -25.00 -12.88
CA SER A 30 55.50 -25.18 -14.10
C SER A 30 54.80 -25.55 -15.41
N ARG A 31 53.46 -25.46 -15.50
CA ARG A 31 52.74 -25.74 -16.76
C ARG A 31 51.68 -24.72 -17.07
N THR A 32 52.01 -23.58 -17.66
CA THR A 32 51.03 -22.80 -18.45
C THR A 32 51.58 -21.46 -18.97
N VAL A 33 52.48 -21.49 -19.96
CA VAL A 33 52.83 -20.23 -20.67
C VAL A 33 52.44 -20.26 -22.17
N ARG A 34 51.98 -21.37 -22.74
CA ARG A 34 51.70 -21.42 -24.18
C ARG A 34 50.25 -21.47 -24.63
N SER A 35 49.26 -21.32 -23.72
CA SER A 35 47.83 -21.33 -24.11
C SER A 35 47.11 -19.98 -23.96
N ARG A 36 47.79 -18.89 -23.57
CA ARG A 36 47.17 -17.59 -23.32
C ARG A 36 47.00 -16.67 -24.53
N LEU A 37 47.65 -16.92 -25.66
CA LEU A 37 47.55 -16.04 -26.84
C LEU A 37 46.39 -16.37 -27.82
N ARG A 38 45.71 -17.49 -27.69
CA ARG A 38 44.56 -17.80 -28.57
C ARG A 38 43.19 -17.51 -28.00
N ARG A 39 43.11 -17.14 -26.70
CA ARG A 39 41.81 -16.84 -26.03
C ARG A 39 41.46 -15.36 -26.01
N SER A 40 42.39 -14.46 -26.34
CA SER A 40 42.14 -12.99 -26.30
C SER A 40 41.43 -12.46 -27.55
N LEU A 41 41.46 -13.11 -28.68
CA LEU A 41 40.75 -12.71 -29.89
C LEU A 41 39.25 -13.07 -29.90
N GLY A 42 38.85 -14.10 -29.17
CA GLY A 42 37.46 -14.51 -29.07
C GLY A 42 36.63 -13.65 -28.11
N ALA A 43 37.26 -13.07 -27.06
CA ALA A 43 36.57 -12.25 -26.07
C ALA A 43 36.24 -10.82 -26.59
N LEU A 44 37.12 -10.28 -27.45
CA LEU A 44 36.87 -8.97 -28.08
C LEU A 44 35.73 -8.98 -29.10
N SER A 45 35.56 -10.11 -29.83
CA SER A 45 34.45 -10.27 -30.78
C SER A 45 33.10 -10.44 -30.08
N LEU A 46 33.06 -11.06 -28.89
CA LEU A 46 31.80 -11.19 -28.12
C LEU A 46 31.34 -9.87 -27.50
N VAL A 47 32.28 -9.06 -27.02
CA VAL A 47 31.99 -7.72 -26.47
C VAL A 47 31.53 -6.76 -27.57
N ALA A 48 32.14 -6.82 -28.77
CA ALA A 48 31.69 -6.02 -29.90
C ALA A 48 30.31 -6.45 -30.41
N LEU A 49 29.98 -7.74 -30.37
CA LEU A 49 28.66 -8.26 -30.71
C LEU A 49 27.60 -7.82 -29.68
N LEU A 50 27.93 -7.83 -28.40
CA LEU A 50 27.03 -7.35 -27.32
C LEU A 50 26.80 -5.84 -27.37
N LEU A 51 27.79 -5.04 -27.83
CA LEU A 51 27.65 -3.60 -28.04
C LEU A 51 26.89 -3.26 -29.33
N ALA A 52 26.92 -4.11 -30.34
CA ALA A 52 26.16 -3.92 -31.58
C ALA A 52 24.66 -4.25 -31.41
N PHE A 53 24.30 -5.13 -30.47
CA PHE A 53 22.91 -5.40 -30.09
C PHE A 53 22.40 -4.49 -28.96
N GLY A 54 23.20 -3.51 -28.48
CA GLY A 54 22.83 -2.51 -27.47
C GLY A 54 21.89 -1.41 -27.98
N GLY A 55 21.41 -1.49 -29.23
CA GLY A 55 20.42 -0.58 -29.78
C GLY A 55 19.00 -1.05 -29.50
N ALA A 56 18.28 -0.26 -28.73
CA ALA A 56 16.85 -0.38 -28.47
C ALA A 56 16.41 -1.59 -27.62
N TYR A 57 16.86 -1.67 -26.38
CA TYR A 57 15.98 -2.18 -25.36
C TYR A 57 14.79 -1.21 -25.29
N ALA A 58 13.73 -1.52 -26.01
CA ALA A 58 12.43 -0.95 -25.73
C ALA A 58 12.21 -1.22 -24.23
N ARG A 59 12.33 -0.15 -23.40
CA ARG A 59 12.09 -0.26 -21.97
C ARG A 59 10.71 -0.85 -21.83
N ALA A 60 10.63 -2.11 -21.38
CA ALA A 60 9.34 -2.75 -21.16
C ALA A 60 8.53 -1.79 -20.31
N VAL A 61 7.34 -1.42 -20.78
CA VAL A 61 6.45 -0.52 -20.05
C VAL A 61 6.02 -1.28 -18.82
N LEU A 62 6.45 -0.82 -17.64
CA LEU A 62 5.98 -1.38 -16.38
C LEU A 62 4.47 -1.16 -16.29
N THR A 63 3.73 -2.24 -16.13
CA THR A 63 2.27 -2.19 -15.99
C THR A 63 1.85 -2.75 -14.64
N VAL A 64 0.90 -2.08 -14.00
CA VAL A 64 0.29 -2.54 -12.75
C VAL A 64 -1.22 -2.47 -12.92
N ILE A 65 -1.93 -3.55 -12.56
CA ILE A 65 -3.37 -3.71 -12.82
C ILE A 65 -3.76 -3.41 -14.28
N GLY A 66 -2.85 -3.72 -15.23
CA GLY A 66 -3.04 -3.45 -16.65
C GLY A 66 -2.95 -1.97 -17.06
N LEU A 67 -2.43 -1.09 -16.20
CA LEU A 67 -2.17 0.32 -16.47
C LEU A 67 -0.67 0.60 -16.59
N PRO A 68 -0.24 1.43 -17.55
CA PRO A 68 1.16 1.83 -17.66
C PRO A 68 1.54 2.73 -16.50
N VAL A 69 2.71 2.48 -15.90
CA VAL A 69 3.30 3.31 -14.84
C VAL A 69 4.36 4.20 -15.46
N THR A 70 4.01 5.46 -15.67
CA THR A 70 4.90 6.47 -16.27
C THR A 70 5.57 7.38 -15.24
N ASP A 71 4.96 7.55 -14.06
CA ASP A 71 5.47 8.36 -12.95
C ASP A 71 6.75 7.73 -12.37
N PRO A 72 7.91 8.46 -12.36
CA PRO A 72 9.17 7.90 -11.92
C PRO A 72 9.19 7.46 -10.44
N ALA A 73 8.54 8.23 -9.56
CA ALA A 73 8.49 7.91 -8.12
C ALA A 73 7.68 6.63 -7.87
N THR A 74 6.53 6.50 -8.53
CA THR A 74 5.69 5.28 -8.47
C THR A 74 6.45 4.07 -9.00
N ARG A 75 7.18 4.24 -10.10
CA ARG A 75 8.01 3.20 -10.71
C ARG A 75 9.09 2.72 -9.75
N ALA A 76 9.82 3.65 -9.12
CA ALA A 76 10.86 3.32 -8.14
C ALA A 76 10.32 2.49 -6.96
N VAL A 77 9.12 2.82 -6.46
CA VAL A 77 8.48 2.05 -5.39
C VAL A 77 8.15 0.62 -5.86
N ILE A 78 7.66 0.45 -7.09
CA ILE A 78 7.27 -0.87 -7.61
C ILE A 78 8.49 -1.72 -7.96
N GLU A 79 9.58 -1.13 -8.44
CA GLU A 79 10.82 -1.84 -8.80
C GLU A 79 11.65 -2.20 -7.56
N GLU A 80 11.60 -1.37 -6.50
CA GLU A 80 12.43 -1.50 -5.28
C GLU A 80 11.60 -1.77 -4.01
N TYR A 81 10.43 -2.39 -4.14
CA TYR A 81 9.58 -2.61 -2.98
C TYR A 81 10.25 -3.48 -1.90
N THR A 82 9.98 -3.15 -0.66
CA THR A 82 10.35 -3.95 0.51
C THR A 82 9.28 -5.01 0.82
N LEU A 83 8.02 -4.68 0.55
CA LEU A 83 6.86 -5.54 0.71
C LEU A 83 5.87 -5.31 -0.43
N ALA A 84 5.45 -6.38 -1.10
CA ALA A 84 4.32 -6.35 -2.01
C ALA A 84 3.24 -7.31 -1.52
N ARG A 85 1.98 -6.86 -1.53
CA ARG A 85 0.87 -7.66 -1.01
C ARG A 85 -0.44 -7.36 -1.72
N GLN A 86 -1.13 -8.42 -2.15
CA GLN A 86 -2.55 -8.37 -2.47
C GLN A 86 -3.32 -8.35 -1.15
N LEU A 87 -4.16 -7.35 -0.94
CA LEU A 87 -5.04 -7.28 0.22
C LEU A 87 -6.32 -8.08 -0.05
N LYS A 88 -7.06 -8.37 1.01
CA LYS A 88 -8.36 -9.05 0.88
C LYS A 88 -9.33 -8.17 0.10
N SER A 89 -10.02 -8.74 -0.86
CA SER A 89 -11.08 -8.06 -1.59
C SER A 89 -12.16 -7.55 -0.65
N VAL A 90 -12.62 -6.34 -0.91
CA VAL A 90 -13.66 -5.66 -0.14
C VAL A 90 -14.91 -5.59 -0.99
N ARG A 91 -16.05 -5.93 -0.40
CA ARG A 91 -17.36 -5.82 -1.05
C ARG A 91 -18.29 -4.96 -0.20
N PHE A 92 -18.98 -4.01 -0.84
CA PHE A 92 -19.96 -3.16 -0.18
C PHE A 92 -21.12 -2.81 -1.11
N VAL A 93 -22.28 -2.51 -0.55
CA VAL A 93 -23.47 -2.08 -1.29
C VAL A 93 -23.18 -0.72 -1.93
N GLY A 94 -23.49 -0.56 -3.22
CA GLY A 94 -23.27 0.69 -3.94
C GLY A 94 -23.10 0.50 -5.43
N THR A 95 -22.87 1.61 -6.14
CA THR A 95 -22.64 1.65 -7.58
C THR A 95 -21.26 2.22 -7.89
N LEU A 96 -20.74 1.93 -9.09
CA LEU A 96 -19.50 2.55 -9.59
C LEU A 96 -19.61 4.08 -9.60
N ARG A 97 -20.76 4.62 -9.94
CA ARG A 97 -21.01 6.06 -9.97
C ARG A 97 -20.79 6.72 -8.60
N ILE A 98 -21.32 6.12 -7.53
CA ILE A 98 -21.15 6.62 -6.15
C ILE A 98 -19.70 6.45 -5.70
N THR A 99 -19.10 5.30 -6.00
CA THR A 99 -17.71 4.99 -5.66
C THR A 99 -16.75 5.98 -6.30
N ASP A 100 -16.86 6.21 -7.61
CA ASP A 100 -16.03 7.18 -8.32
C ASP A 100 -16.24 8.61 -7.79
N TRP A 101 -17.49 8.99 -7.53
CA TRP A 101 -17.82 10.28 -6.97
C TRP A 101 -17.14 10.54 -5.61
N LEU A 102 -17.11 9.52 -4.73
CA LEU A 102 -16.41 9.60 -3.44
C LEU A 102 -14.88 9.64 -3.61
N MET A 103 -14.34 8.78 -4.48
CA MET A 103 -12.89 8.75 -4.73
C MET A 103 -12.36 10.06 -5.33
N ASP A 104 -13.22 10.82 -6.01
CA ASP A 104 -12.87 12.14 -6.54
C ASP A 104 -13.02 13.26 -5.49
N ARG A 105 -13.51 12.93 -4.27
CA ARG A 105 -13.73 13.87 -3.14
C ARG A 105 -13.18 13.31 -1.84
N PRO A 106 -11.86 13.08 -1.73
CA PRO A 106 -11.28 12.37 -0.60
C PRO A 106 -11.48 13.11 0.74
N ILE A 107 -11.61 14.45 0.74
CA ILE A 107 -11.87 15.23 1.94
C ILE A 107 -13.28 14.95 2.44
N LEU A 108 -14.28 15.00 1.55
CA LEU A 108 -15.66 14.69 1.90
C LEU A 108 -15.80 13.20 2.30
N ALA A 109 -15.13 12.29 1.59
CA ALA A 109 -15.13 10.87 1.95
C ALA A 109 -14.54 10.63 3.36
N ALA A 110 -13.50 11.37 3.72
CA ALA A 110 -12.93 11.32 5.08
C ALA A 110 -13.88 11.91 6.13
N ALA A 111 -14.58 13.01 5.83
CA ALA A 111 -15.61 13.57 6.71
C ALA A 111 -16.74 12.56 6.95
N LEU A 112 -17.28 11.97 5.89
CA LEU A 112 -18.29 10.91 5.99
C LEU A 112 -17.78 9.73 6.85
N ALA A 113 -16.56 9.28 6.63
CA ALA A 113 -15.97 8.20 7.41
C ALA A 113 -15.85 8.53 8.89
N ARG A 114 -15.44 9.76 9.26
CA ARG A 114 -15.34 10.21 10.65
C ARG A 114 -16.70 10.20 11.35
N HIS A 115 -17.73 10.71 10.70
CA HIS A 115 -19.06 10.81 11.30
C HIS A 115 -19.82 9.49 11.35
N LEU A 116 -19.61 8.62 10.37
CA LEU A 116 -20.35 7.35 10.25
C LEU A 116 -19.61 6.14 10.84
N HIS A 117 -18.29 6.27 11.12
CA HIS A 117 -17.49 5.17 11.66
C HIS A 117 -16.57 5.67 12.79
N PRO A 118 -17.00 5.65 14.06
CA PRO A 118 -16.26 6.22 15.20
C PRO A 118 -14.78 5.83 15.31
N PRO A 119 -14.34 4.61 14.95
CA PRO A 119 -12.91 4.28 14.92
C PRO A 119 -12.04 5.18 14.05
N LEU A 120 -12.64 5.95 13.12
CA LEU A 120 -11.96 6.92 12.27
C LEU A 120 -12.23 8.40 12.63
N GLU A 121 -12.76 8.69 13.81
CA GLU A 121 -13.08 10.08 14.25
C GLU A 121 -11.89 11.05 14.14
N ARG A 122 -10.67 10.53 14.23
CA ARG A 122 -9.41 11.29 14.15
C ARG A 122 -8.69 11.19 12.79
N TYR A 123 -9.36 10.70 11.77
CA TYR A 123 -8.80 10.54 10.43
C TYR A 123 -9.12 11.76 9.56
N TYR A 124 -8.12 12.58 9.29
CA TYR A 124 -8.25 13.82 8.52
C TYR A 124 -7.58 13.73 7.17
N VAL A 125 -8.23 14.31 6.17
CA VAL A 125 -7.67 14.50 4.83
C VAL A 125 -7.82 15.98 4.50
N THR A 126 -6.70 16.62 4.13
CA THR A 126 -6.67 18.03 3.72
C THR A 126 -6.00 18.14 2.36
N GLU A 127 -6.36 19.15 1.60
CA GLU A 127 -5.75 19.42 0.30
C GLU A 127 -4.41 20.12 0.50
N ALA A 128 -3.42 19.71 -0.29
CA ALA A 128 -2.11 20.32 -0.38
C ALA A 128 -1.87 20.84 -1.80
N GLU A 129 -0.78 21.54 -2.00
CA GLU A 129 -0.40 22.05 -3.33
C GLU A 129 -0.23 20.92 -4.36
N GLY A 130 -0.47 21.23 -5.64
CA GLY A 130 -0.24 20.29 -6.74
C GLY A 130 -1.22 19.13 -6.82
N GLY A 131 -2.43 19.25 -6.25
CA GLY A 131 -3.46 18.19 -6.32
C GLY A 131 -3.15 16.98 -5.45
N GLN A 132 -2.31 17.16 -4.43
CA GLN A 132 -2.02 16.18 -3.41
C GLN A 132 -2.96 16.35 -2.21
N TYR A 133 -3.08 15.30 -1.42
CA TYR A 133 -3.80 15.31 -0.16
C TYR A 133 -2.89 14.90 0.98
N VAL A 134 -2.99 15.59 2.11
CA VAL A 134 -2.34 15.17 3.35
C VAL A 134 -3.33 14.36 4.15
N VAL A 135 -2.91 13.18 4.54
CA VAL A 135 -3.65 12.27 5.42
C VAL A 135 -2.98 12.28 6.79
N ASP A 136 -3.76 12.48 7.84
CA ASP A 136 -3.31 12.46 9.22
C ASP A 136 -4.36 11.77 10.09
N ASP A 137 -3.97 10.72 10.79
CA ASP A 137 -4.85 10.01 11.74
C ASP A 137 -4.67 10.50 13.19
N MET A 138 -3.99 11.65 13.34
CA MET A 138 -3.66 12.28 14.61
C MET A 138 -2.95 11.35 15.62
N GLY A 139 -2.24 10.36 15.09
CA GLY A 139 -1.58 9.35 15.91
C GLY A 139 -0.40 8.66 15.24
N SER A 140 -0.69 7.67 14.42
CA SER A 140 0.34 6.76 13.92
C SER A 140 0.69 6.95 12.45
N LEU A 141 -0.09 7.70 11.68
CA LEU A 141 0.12 7.89 10.25
C LEU A 141 -0.01 9.36 9.88
N ARG A 142 1.01 9.89 9.23
CA ARG A 142 0.93 11.17 8.53
C ARG A 142 1.66 11.07 7.20
N GLY A 143 1.02 11.48 6.12
CA GLY A 143 1.62 11.40 4.81
C GLY A 143 0.85 12.15 3.75
N SER A 144 1.45 12.23 2.56
CA SER A 144 0.81 12.74 1.36
C SER A 144 0.28 11.60 0.50
N VAL A 145 -0.83 11.83 -0.17
CA VAL A 145 -1.45 10.92 -1.13
C VAL A 145 -1.67 11.66 -2.43
N ARG A 146 -1.22 11.08 -3.52
CA ARG A 146 -1.40 11.62 -4.87
C ARG A 146 -2.00 10.57 -5.79
N LEU A 147 -3.03 10.94 -6.52
CA LEU A 147 -3.56 10.11 -7.61
C LEU A 147 -2.58 10.18 -8.79
N VAL A 148 -1.99 9.05 -9.15
CA VAL A 148 -1.01 8.94 -10.25
C VAL A 148 -1.67 8.61 -11.56
N THR A 149 -2.59 7.63 -11.53
CA THR A 149 -3.29 7.18 -12.73
C THR A 149 -4.75 6.91 -12.42
N ARG A 150 -5.62 7.41 -13.29
CA ARG A 150 -7.06 7.16 -13.29
C ARG A 150 -7.46 6.51 -14.60
N ALA A 151 -8.16 5.39 -14.52
CA ALA A 151 -8.82 4.75 -15.63
C ALA A 151 -10.19 4.21 -15.15
N PRO A 152 -11.09 3.84 -16.05
CA PRO A 152 -12.32 3.16 -15.66
C PRO A 152 -12.03 1.97 -14.76
N GLU A 153 -12.71 1.91 -13.60
CA GLU A 153 -12.61 0.81 -12.64
C GLU A 153 -11.20 0.57 -12.06
N ARG A 154 -10.25 1.50 -12.26
CA ARG A 154 -8.86 1.33 -11.82
C ARG A 154 -8.23 2.66 -11.41
N ARG A 155 -7.51 2.66 -10.30
CA ARG A 155 -6.74 3.81 -9.81
C ARG A 155 -5.41 3.39 -9.24
N ILE A 156 -4.38 4.24 -9.41
CA ILE A 156 -3.07 4.10 -8.81
C ILE A 156 -2.78 5.36 -8.00
N TYR A 157 -2.45 5.17 -6.74
CA TYR A 157 -2.06 6.23 -5.82
C TYR A 157 -0.61 6.03 -5.38
N LEU A 158 0.14 7.14 -5.30
CA LEU A 158 1.40 7.21 -4.59
C LEU A 158 1.14 7.82 -3.22
N VAL A 159 1.62 7.17 -2.18
CA VAL A 159 1.55 7.60 -0.79
C VAL A 159 2.97 7.72 -0.26
N GLU A 160 3.31 8.88 0.31
CA GLU A 160 4.61 9.12 0.94
C GLU A 160 4.37 9.60 2.35
N GLY A 161 5.04 8.99 3.33
CA GLY A 161 4.71 9.36 4.69
C GLY A 161 5.58 8.74 5.76
N ILE A 162 5.18 9.08 6.99
CA ILE A 162 5.80 8.61 8.21
C ILE A 162 4.77 7.80 8.97
N PHE A 163 5.18 6.61 9.35
CA PHE A 163 4.43 5.73 10.21
C PHE A 163 5.10 5.66 11.59
N HIS A 164 4.34 5.94 12.63
CA HIS A 164 4.74 5.79 14.02
C HIS A 164 4.11 4.52 14.60
N SER A 165 4.92 3.59 15.06
CA SER A 165 4.47 2.33 15.66
C SER A 165 4.85 2.26 17.13
N LEU A 166 4.11 1.45 17.91
CA LEU A 166 4.46 1.12 19.29
C LEU A 166 4.73 2.35 20.17
N ALA A 167 3.71 3.15 20.42
CA ALA A 167 3.79 4.34 21.28
C ALA A 167 4.91 5.34 20.86
N ASN A 168 5.09 5.53 19.56
CA ASN A 168 6.11 6.41 18.95
C ASN A 168 7.58 5.94 19.10
N ILE A 169 7.84 4.72 19.52
CA ILE A 169 9.20 4.19 19.63
C ILE A 169 9.81 3.93 18.25
N LEU A 170 9.02 3.47 17.30
CA LEU A 170 9.48 3.19 15.95
C LEU A 170 8.87 4.21 14.97
N LYS A 171 9.75 4.96 14.31
CA LYS A 171 9.42 5.88 13.22
C LYS A 171 9.93 5.30 11.91
N LEU A 172 9.04 4.98 11.00
CA LEU A 172 9.36 4.48 9.67
C LEU A 172 8.91 5.51 8.63
N SER A 173 9.83 5.96 7.79
CA SER A 173 9.52 6.71 6.58
C SER A 173 9.54 5.77 5.39
N GLY A 174 8.70 6.07 4.41
CA GLY A 174 8.64 5.27 3.20
C GLY A 174 7.61 5.76 2.21
N SER A 175 7.61 5.10 1.07
CA SER A 175 6.67 5.34 -0.01
C SER A 175 5.88 4.08 -0.31
N MET A 176 4.62 4.25 -0.66
CA MET A 176 3.72 3.15 -0.96
C MET A 176 2.98 3.43 -2.25
N VAL A 177 2.91 2.45 -3.13
CA VAL A 177 1.98 2.45 -4.25
C VAL A 177 0.77 1.63 -3.85
N PHE A 178 -0.39 2.26 -3.90
CA PHE A 178 -1.67 1.65 -3.61
C PHE A 178 -2.50 1.60 -4.89
N THR A 179 -2.87 0.41 -5.31
CA THR A 179 -3.67 0.21 -6.52
C THR A 179 -5.03 -0.31 -6.15
N LEU A 180 -6.03 0.18 -6.85
CA LEU A 180 -7.41 -0.25 -6.73
C LEU A 180 -7.91 -0.72 -8.09
N GLN A 181 -8.43 -1.92 -8.13
CA GLN A 181 -9.28 -2.40 -9.21
C GLN A 181 -10.66 -2.65 -8.62
N TYR A 182 -11.72 -2.12 -9.24
CA TYR A 182 -13.07 -2.22 -8.70
C TYR A 182 -14.07 -2.44 -9.81
N ARG A 183 -15.16 -3.14 -9.48
CA ARG A 183 -16.20 -3.53 -10.44
C ARG A 183 -17.56 -3.58 -9.77
N GLU A 184 -18.59 -3.24 -10.51
CA GLU A 184 -19.98 -3.37 -10.07
C GLU A 184 -20.50 -4.79 -10.35
N ARG A 185 -21.27 -5.31 -9.41
CA ARG A 185 -21.92 -6.60 -9.48
C ARG A 185 -23.36 -6.46 -9.02
N TRP A 186 -24.26 -7.10 -9.71
CA TRP A 186 -25.65 -7.24 -9.31
C TRP A 186 -25.87 -8.61 -8.70
N GLN A 187 -26.47 -8.65 -7.51
CA GLN A 187 -26.82 -9.88 -6.83
C GLN A 187 -28.07 -9.65 -5.98
N GLU A 188 -29.06 -10.54 -6.11
CA GLU A 188 -30.29 -10.52 -5.29
C GLU A 188 -31.07 -9.19 -5.32
N GLY A 189 -30.99 -8.48 -6.44
CA GLY A 189 -31.69 -7.20 -6.62
C GLY A 189 -30.93 -5.98 -6.08
N GLU A 190 -29.75 -6.16 -5.55
CA GLU A 190 -28.90 -5.06 -5.08
C GLU A 190 -27.60 -4.94 -5.91
N SER A 191 -27.09 -3.71 -6.04
CA SER A 191 -25.79 -3.43 -6.63
C SER A 191 -24.72 -3.41 -5.58
N TYR A 192 -23.60 -4.08 -5.86
CA TYR A 192 -22.42 -4.13 -5.02
C TYR A 192 -21.19 -3.70 -5.79
N VAL A 193 -20.28 -3.01 -5.13
CA VAL A 193 -18.94 -2.75 -5.63
C VAL A 193 -17.97 -3.71 -4.94
N GLU A 194 -17.21 -4.42 -5.75
CA GLU A 194 -16.12 -5.29 -5.32
C GLU A 194 -14.80 -4.59 -5.65
N VAL A 195 -13.93 -4.45 -4.65
CA VAL A 195 -12.65 -3.75 -4.75
C VAL A 195 -11.53 -4.72 -4.44
N ASP A 196 -10.56 -4.81 -5.33
CA ASP A 196 -9.35 -5.62 -5.21
C ASP A 196 -8.13 -4.69 -5.00
N PRO A 197 -7.72 -4.43 -3.74
CA PRO A 197 -6.60 -3.55 -3.47
C PRO A 197 -5.28 -4.30 -3.48
N GLN A 198 -4.21 -3.63 -3.97
CA GLN A 198 -2.84 -4.14 -3.92
C GLN A 198 -1.89 -3.04 -3.44
N VAL A 199 -0.89 -3.43 -2.67
CA VAL A 199 0.09 -2.52 -2.05
C VAL A 199 1.50 -2.94 -2.43
N TYR A 200 2.32 -1.96 -2.79
CA TYR A 200 3.77 -2.03 -2.87
C TYR A 200 4.33 -1.01 -1.88
N LEU A 201 5.08 -1.46 -0.89
CA LEU A 201 5.68 -0.60 0.14
C LEU A 201 7.20 -0.62 -0.02
N ARG A 202 7.81 0.56 -0.07
CA ARG A 202 9.25 0.77 0.03
C ARG A 202 9.55 1.56 1.29
N ILE A 203 10.43 1.03 2.13
CA ILE A 203 10.88 1.67 3.37
C ILE A 203 12.26 2.28 3.12
N ASP A 204 12.42 3.57 3.45
CA ASP A 204 13.61 4.36 3.10
C ASP A 204 14.85 4.06 3.97
N SER A 205 14.73 3.25 5.02
CA SER A 205 15.82 3.01 5.94
C SER A 205 16.72 1.83 5.53
N ALA A 206 18.01 2.08 5.38
CA ALA A 206 19.02 1.03 5.16
C ALA A 206 19.09 0.00 6.33
N VAL A 207 18.70 0.40 7.54
CA VAL A 207 18.58 -0.46 8.72
C VAL A 207 17.39 -1.43 8.59
N ALA A 208 16.44 -1.11 7.73
CA ALA A 208 15.20 -1.87 7.57
C ALA A 208 15.42 -3.32 7.12
N HIS A 209 16.45 -3.61 6.31
CA HIS A 209 16.63 -4.98 5.79
C HIS A 209 16.93 -6.03 6.88
N GLY A 210 17.67 -5.67 7.92
CA GLY A 210 17.92 -6.57 9.06
C GLY A 210 16.77 -6.61 10.08
N VAL A 211 16.17 -5.46 10.32
CA VAL A 211 15.10 -5.26 11.30
C VAL A 211 13.75 -5.73 10.75
N LEU A 212 13.54 -5.69 9.45
CA LEU A 212 12.28 -6.10 8.78
C LEU A 212 11.89 -7.54 9.04
N LYS A 213 12.84 -8.47 9.11
CA LYS A 213 12.52 -9.88 9.45
C LYS A 213 11.87 -10.00 10.83
N VAL A 214 12.26 -9.13 11.75
CA VAL A 214 11.71 -9.09 13.13
C VAL A 214 10.42 -8.27 13.17
N LEU A 215 10.32 -7.20 12.39
CA LEU A 215 9.18 -6.28 12.39
C LEU A 215 8.06 -6.69 11.42
N ALA A 216 8.31 -7.56 10.45
CA ALA A 216 7.31 -7.97 9.46
C ALA A 216 5.98 -8.45 10.08
N PRO A 217 5.96 -9.30 11.14
CA PRO A 217 4.70 -9.71 11.76
C PRO A 217 3.94 -8.54 12.41
N LEU A 218 4.66 -7.57 12.99
CA LEU A 218 4.06 -6.38 13.62
C LEU A 218 3.48 -5.43 12.58
N LEU A 219 4.18 -5.24 11.47
CA LEU A 219 3.73 -4.43 10.34
C LEU A 219 2.50 -5.07 9.69
N HIS A 220 2.50 -6.39 9.46
CA HIS A 220 1.34 -7.10 8.92
C HIS A 220 0.10 -6.89 9.77
N GLY A 221 0.19 -7.13 11.07
CA GLY A 221 -0.95 -6.96 11.98
C GLY A 221 -1.47 -5.51 12.06
N THR A 222 -0.59 -4.52 11.91
CA THR A 222 -0.98 -3.12 11.88
C THR A 222 -1.64 -2.74 10.55
N ILE A 223 -1.09 -3.19 9.44
CA ILE A 223 -1.70 -3.00 8.11
C ILE A 223 -3.08 -3.65 8.08
N ASP A 224 -3.21 -4.90 8.54
CA ASP A 224 -4.48 -5.62 8.53
C ASP A 224 -5.56 -4.92 9.36
N ARG A 225 -5.22 -4.41 10.55
CA ARG A 225 -6.17 -3.64 11.38
C ARG A 225 -6.60 -2.35 10.70
N ARG A 226 -5.68 -1.62 10.05
CA ARG A 226 -5.99 -0.39 9.31
C ARG A 226 -6.88 -0.67 8.11
N VAL A 227 -6.54 -1.69 7.33
CA VAL A 227 -7.37 -2.11 6.19
C VAL A 227 -8.76 -2.53 6.67
N ALA A 228 -8.87 -3.27 7.75
CA ALA A 228 -10.16 -3.66 8.31
C ALA A 228 -11.00 -2.45 8.75
N SER A 229 -10.39 -1.46 9.42
CA SER A 229 -11.07 -0.24 9.84
C SER A 229 -11.53 0.61 8.64
N LEU A 230 -10.65 0.81 7.65
CA LEU A 230 -11.01 1.52 6.40
C LEU A 230 -12.10 0.79 5.62
N THR A 231 -12.05 -0.53 5.57
CA THR A 231 -13.08 -1.37 4.95
C THR A 231 -14.42 -1.18 5.63
N ALA A 232 -14.46 -1.26 6.95
CA ALA A 232 -15.69 -1.08 7.73
C ALA A 232 -16.27 0.33 7.55
N ALA A 233 -15.42 1.37 7.53
CA ALA A 233 -15.83 2.73 7.23
C ALA A 233 -16.41 2.87 5.81
N THR A 234 -15.75 2.28 4.81
CA THR A 234 -16.24 2.28 3.43
C THR A 234 -17.61 1.61 3.32
N GLN A 235 -17.80 0.47 4.01
CA GLN A 235 -19.09 -0.22 4.05
C GLN A 235 -20.17 0.64 4.70
N ALA A 236 -19.90 1.24 5.86
CA ALA A 236 -20.84 2.11 6.57
C ALA A 236 -21.24 3.33 5.74
N VAL A 237 -20.26 4.01 5.15
CA VAL A 237 -20.49 5.17 4.27
C VAL A 237 -21.31 4.78 3.06
N SER A 238 -20.92 3.71 2.35
CA SER A 238 -21.57 3.27 1.13
C SER A 238 -23.01 2.80 1.36
N GLU A 239 -23.23 2.06 2.45
CA GLU A 239 -24.56 1.63 2.86
C GLU A 239 -25.48 2.83 3.15
N ARG A 240 -25.00 3.83 3.90
CA ARG A 240 -25.75 5.04 4.23
C ARG A 240 -26.08 5.84 2.99
N LEU A 241 -25.10 6.03 2.10
CA LEU A 241 -25.29 6.72 0.81
C LEU A 241 -26.28 6.03 -0.12
N THR A 242 -26.35 4.71 -0.07
CA THR A 242 -27.23 3.93 -0.95
C THR A 242 -28.64 3.83 -0.39
N ARG A 243 -28.79 3.60 0.91
CA ARG A 243 -30.11 3.34 1.52
C ARG A 243 -30.85 4.57 1.97
N ASP A 244 -30.15 5.61 2.45
CA ASP A 244 -30.78 6.81 2.98
C ASP A 244 -29.95 8.07 2.69
N PRO A 245 -29.78 8.44 1.42
CA PRO A 245 -29.01 9.64 1.05
C PRO A 245 -29.67 10.94 1.54
N GLN A 246 -31.00 10.98 1.65
CA GLN A 246 -31.72 12.16 2.11
C GLN A 246 -31.57 12.37 3.61
N GLY A 247 -31.65 11.30 4.41
CA GLY A 247 -31.41 11.37 5.85
C GLY A 247 -29.97 11.79 6.14
N LEU A 248 -29.01 11.23 5.41
CA LEU A 248 -27.61 11.61 5.54
C LEU A 248 -27.37 13.07 5.17
N TYR A 249 -28.02 13.61 4.13
CA TYR A 249 -27.94 15.02 3.77
C TYR A 249 -28.38 15.93 4.93
N ARG A 250 -29.48 15.60 5.60
CA ARG A 250 -29.98 16.36 6.77
C ARG A 250 -28.98 16.32 7.94
N GLU A 251 -28.37 15.16 8.19
CA GLU A 251 -27.33 15.04 9.21
C GLU A 251 -26.10 15.89 8.85
N MET A 252 -25.64 15.83 7.59
CA MET A 252 -24.49 16.62 7.10
C MET A 252 -24.67 18.12 7.28
N GLN A 253 -25.89 18.65 7.24
CA GLN A 253 -26.15 20.08 7.49
C GLN A 253 -25.74 20.54 8.90
N THR A 254 -25.60 19.61 9.84
CA THR A 254 -25.17 19.90 11.22
C THR A 254 -23.67 19.71 11.45
N TRP A 255 -22.93 19.20 10.47
CA TRP A 255 -21.50 18.91 10.63
C TRP A 255 -20.64 20.17 10.45
N PRO A 256 -19.79 20.50 11.43
CA PRO A 256 -19.02 21.75 11.39
C PRO A 256 -17.78 21.69 10.50
N ASP A 257 -17.38 20.50 10.08
CA ASP A 257 -16.12 20.23 9.37
C ASP A 257 -16.28 19.99 7.86
N LEU A 258 -17.47 20.25 7.32
CA LEU A 258 -17.71 20.25 5.89
C LEU A 258 -17.17 21.52 5.23
N ARG A 259 -16.58 21.36 4.05
CA ARG A 259 -16.15 22.51 3.25
C ARG A 259 -17.33 23.20 2.58
N PRO A 260 -17.21 24.52 2.32
CA PRO A 260 -18.17 25.20 1.48
C PRO A 260 -18.37 24.46 0.14
N GLY A 261 -19.62 24.22 -0.24
CA GLY A 261 -19.98 23.50 -1.46
C GLY A 261 -20.06 21.98 -1.36
N ASP A 262 -19.58 21.34 -0.26
CA ASP A 262 -19.70 19.89 -0.10
C ASP A 262 -21.16 19.44 -0.02
N LEU A 263 -22.02 20.21 0.67
CA LEU A 263 -23.47 19.96 0.74
C LEU A 263 -24.15 20.09 -0.62
N ASP A 264 -23.80 21.12 -1.40
CA ASP A 264 -24.35 21.30 -2.75
C ASP A 264 -23.91 20.19 -3.69
N ALA A 265 -22.63 19.84 -3.64
CA ALA A 265 -22.09 18.72 -4.43
C ALA A 265 -22.80 17.39 -4.09
N TYR A 266 -23.07 17.17 -2.80
CA TYR A 266 -23.82 16.02 -2.33
C TYR A 266 -25.27 16.05 -2.84
N ARG A 267 -25.98 17.17 -2.62
CA ARG A 267 -27.36 17.37 -3.05
C ARG A 267 -27.53 17.07 -4.55
N LEU A 268 -26.65 17.62 -5.38
CA LEU A 268 -26.65 17.41 -6.82
C LEU A 268 -26.38 15.95 -7.19
N ALA A 269 -25.38 15.30 -6.55
CA ALA A 269 -25.01 13.91 -6.86
C ALA A 269 -26.15 12.92 -6.56
N PHE A 270 -26.91 13.19 -5.48
CA PHE A 270 -27.99 12.31 -5.02
C PHE A 270 -29.39 12.83 -5.41
N ARG A 271 -29.49 13.94 -6.19
CA ARG A 271 -30.74 14.52 -6.68
C ARG A 271 -31.73 14.85 -5.55
N ILE A 272 -31.21 15.36 -4.43
CA ILE A 272 -32.03 15.76 -3.29
C ILE A 272 -32.70 17.08 -3.63
N PRO A 273 -34.04 17.19 -3.50
CA PRO A 273 -34.76 18.43 -3.77
C PRO A 273 -34.27 19.57 -2.90
N GLU A 274 -34.37 20.83 -3.40
CA GLU A 274 -34.25 22.00 -2.54
C GLU A 274 -35.46 22.07 -1.60
N GLU A 275 -35.21 22.12 -0.32
CA GLU A 275 -36.26 22.43 0.64
C GLU A 275 -36.69 23.87 0.36
N THR A 276 -37.90 24.03 -0.23
CA THR A 276 -38.52 25.33 -0.40
C THR A 276 -38.74 25.91 1.01
N ARG A 277 -37.97 26.92 1.36
CA ARG A 277 -38.14 27.68 2.62
C ARG A 277 -39.45 28.46 2.63
#